data_3dfce34ffb2f918ebcb507418da0a11f
#
_entry.id   3dfce34ffb2f918ebcb507418da0a11f
#
_cell.length_a   1.000
_cell.length_b   1.000
_cell.length_c   1.000
_cell.angle_alpha   90.00
_cell.angle_beta   90.00
_cell.angle_gamma   90.00
#
_symmetry.space_group_name_H-M   'P 1'
#
loop_
_entity.id
_entity.type
_entity.pdbx_description
1 polymer ?
#
loop_
_entity_poly.entity_id
_entity_poly.type
_entity_poly.pdbx_seq_one_letter_code
_entity_poly.pdbx_strand_id
1 'polypeptide(L)'
;MNNTTLDYYNHNAERFTSGTLDVQFTAVQDRFLGYLAPGARILDYGCGSGRDSRYFLSKGYQVEACDGSEEMVKIATKTAGIAVKQMLFEELDETARYDGIFACASILHVPSKALPDIFRRLKRAVKKDGIVYVSFKYGTFEGERNGRYFTDLTEEGLQKILTAADPAHPFVVVDQWISGDARPGRADEKWLNAILQ
;
A
#
# COMPACT_ATOMS: atom_id res chain seq x y z
N MET A 1 0.30 13.15 3.66
CA MET A 1 1.44 12.88 2.73
C MET A 1 2.21 14.17 2.49
N ASN A 2 3.55 14.15 2.31
CA ASN A 2 4.34 15.35 2.03
C ASN A 2 4.04 15.87 0.61
N ASN A 3 3.86 17.19 0.44
CA ASN A 3 3.59 17.82 -0.86
C ASN A 3 4.66 17.47 -1.91
N THR A 4 5.95 17.42 -1.53
CA THR A 4 7.06 17.05 -2.42
C THR A 4 6.86 15.67 -3.06
N THR A 5 6.34 14.69 -2.31
CA THR A 5 6.07 13.34 -2.83
C THR A 5 4.90 13.34 -3.83
N LEU A 6 3.84 14.09 -3.55
CA LEU A 6 2.71 14.22 -4.47
C LEU A 6 3.13 14.93 -5.76
N ASP A 7 3.89 16.02 -5.63
CA ASP A 7 4.44 16.74 -6.77
C ASP A 7 5.33 15.85 -7.65
N TYR A 8 6.18 15.01 -7.01
CA TYR A 8 6.97 14.02 -7.74
C TYR A 8 6.09 13.08 -8.58
N TYR A 9 5.04 12.51 -7.98
CA TYR A 9 4.17 11.58 -8.71
C TYR A 9 3.33 12.28 -9.78
N ASN A 10 2.87 13.49 -9.55
CA ASN A 10 2.18 14.27 -10.57
C ASN A 10 3.08 14.60 -11.78
N HIS A 11 4.34 14.97 -11.55
CA HIS A 11 5.27 15.29 -12.63
C HIS A 11 5.88 14.08 -13.34
N ASN A 12 5.93 12.91 -12.68
CA ASN A 12 6.61 11.72 -13.19
C ASN A 12 5.68 10.52 -13.42
N ALA A 13 4.38 10.74 -13.48
CA ALA A 13 3.37 9.67 -13.50
C ALA A 13 3.57 8.67 -14.65
N GLU A 14 3.76 9.14 -15.88
CA GLU A 14 3.99 8.28 -17.05
C GLU A 14 5.28 7.48 -16.94
N ARG A 15 6.38 8.13 -16.55
CA ARG A 15 7.67 7.47 -16.35
C ARG A 15 7.62 6.42 -15.24
N PHE A 16 6.92 6.71 -14.14
CA PHE A 16 6.74 5.77 -13.04
C PHE A 16 5.91 4.57 -13.49
N THR A 17 4.83 4.81 -14.21
CA THR A 17 3.93 3.78 -14.73
C THR A 17 4.67 2.83 -15.67
N SER A 18 5.43 3.34 -16.64
CA SER A 18 6.20 2.50 -17.58
C SER A 18 7.21 1.58 -16.88
N GLY A 19 7.71 1.99 -15.71
CA GLY A 19 8.64 1.18 -14.91
C GLY A 19 7.99 0.22 -13.91
N THR A 20 6.66 0.25 -13.75
CA THR A 20 5.98 -0.53 -12.69
C THR A 20 4.80 -1.36 -13.18
N LEU A 21 4.15 -0.97 -14.28
CA LEU A 21 2.90 -1.58 -14.72
C LEU A 21 3.04 -3.06 -15.10
N ASP A 22 4.12 -3.41 -15.79
CA ASP A 22 4.35 -4.77 -16.32
C ASP A 22 5.31 -5.59 -15.43
N VAL A 23 5.65 -5.09 -14.24
CA VAL A 23 6.48 -5.83 -13.30
C VAL A 23 5.74 -7.06 -12.78
N GLN A 24 6.39 -8.22 -12.83
CA GLN A 24 5.86 -9.47 -12.29
C GLN A 24 5.75 -9.38 -10.76
N PHE A 25 4.52 -9.27 -10.27
CA PHE A 25 4.24 -9.09 -8.84
C PHE A 25 3.22 -10.10 -8.29
N THR A 26 2.86 -11.09 -9.11
CA THR A 26 1.80 -12.08 -8.82
C THR A 26 2.04 -12.85 -7.54
N ALA A 27 3.28 -13.17 -7.19
CA ALA A 27 3.59 -13.90 -5.96
C ALA A 27 3.12 -13.17 -4.68
N VAL A 28 3.27 -11.85 -4.63
CA VAL A 28 2.79 -11.05 -3.49
C VAL A 28 1.27 -10.87 -3.53
N GLN A 29 0.73 -10.61 -4.72
CA GLN A 29 -0.71 -10.47 -4.93
C GLN A 29 -1.45 -11.76 -4.55
N ASP A 30 -0.98 -12.92 -5.02
CA ASP A 30 -1.59 -14.23 -4.72
C ASP A 30 -1.45 -14.58 -3.23
N ARG A 31 -0.31 -14.24 -2.59
CA ARG A 31 -0.14 -14.44 -1.15
C ARG A 31 -1.17 -13.65 -0.34
N PHE A 32 -1.42 -12.38 -0.70
CA PHE A 32 -2.47 -11.58 -0.08
C PHE A 32 -3.87 -12.16 -0.35
N LEU A 33 -4.18 -12.54 -1.59
CA LEU A 33 -5.47 -13.14 -1.96
C LEU A 33 -5.73 -14.46 -1.24
N GLY A 34 -4.68 -15.20 -0.87
CA GLY A 34 -4.79 -16.45 -0.12
C GLY A 34 -5.42 -16.32 1.26
N TYR A 35 -5.49 -15.10 1.81
CA TYR A 35 -6.16 -14.79 3.08
C TYR A 35 -7.61 -14.33 2.89
N LEU A 36 -8.09 -14.17 1.67
CA LEU A 36 -9.40 -13.61 1.37
C LEU A 36 -10.33 -14.65 0.74
N ALA A 37 -11.61 -14.59 1.07
CA ALA A 37 -12.63 -15.37 0.37
C ALA A 37 -12.78 -14.87 -1.09
N PRO A 38 -13.13 -15.77 -2.04
CA PRO A 38 -13.42 -15.36 -3.40
C PRO A 38 -14.50 -14.26 -3.47
N GLY A 39 -14.26 -13.24 -4.28
CA GLY A 39 -15.19 -12.12 -4.44
C GLY A 39 -15.16 -11.09 -3.30
N ALA A 40 -14.23 -11.21 -2.35
CA ALA A 40 -14.04 -10.25 -1.26
C ALA A 40 -13.85 -8.82 -1.77
N ARG A 41 -14.18 -7.83 -0.93
CA ARG A 41 -13.99 -6.41 -1.24
C ARG A 41 -12.61 -5.94 -0.79
N ILE A 42 -11.82 -5.44 -1.73
CA ILE A 42 -10.46 -4.98 -1.53
C ILE A 42 -10.38 -3.46 -1.75
N LEU A 43 -9.66 -2.77 -0.88
CA LEU A 43 -9.17 -1.42 -1.12
C LEU A 43 -7.70 -1.49 -1.57
N ASP A 44 -7.40 -1.00 -2.78
CA ASP A 44 -6.03 -0.73 -3.23
C ASP A 44 -5.65 0.69 -2.80
N TYR A 45 -4.87 0.80 -1.72
CA TYR A 45 -4.61 2.02 -0.98
C TYR A 45 -3.28 2.66 -1.37
N GLY A 46 -3.32 3.66 -2.21
CA GLY A 46 -2.19 4.23 -2.93
C GLY A 46 -1.85 3.37 -4.14
N CYS A 47 -2.83 3.20 -5.03
CA CYS A 47 -2.81 2.23 -6.14
C CYS A 47 -1.80 2.55 -7.25
N GLY A 48 -1.22 3.75 -7.28
CA GLY A 48 -0.25 4.15 -8.26
C GLY A 48 -0.76 3.98 -9.71
N SER A 49 -0.11 3.10 -10.47
CA SER A 49 -0.48 2.82 -11.88
C SER A 49 -1.76 2.00 -12.06
N GLY A 50 -2.36 1.47 -10.97
CA GLY A 50 -3.52 0.58 -11.05
C GLY A 50 -3.18 -0.87 -11.41
N ARG A 51 -1.90 -1.27 -11.36
CA ARG A 51 -1.42 -2.63 -11.65
C ARG A 51 -2.12 -3.66 -10.77
N ASP A 52 -2.11 -3.43 -9.45
CA ASP A 52 -2.64 -4.36 -8.46
C ASP A 52 -4.17 -4.40 -8.52
N SER A 53 -4.83 -3.26 -8.65
CA SER A 53 -6.27 -3.15 -8.90
C SER A 53 -6.72 -3.99 -10.10
N ARG A 54 -6.03 -3.84 -11.26
CA ARG A 54 -6.30 -4.63 -12.47
C ARG A 54 -6.17 -6.12 -12.22
N TYR A 55 -5.14 -6.52 -11.48
CA TYR A 55 -4.92 -7.92 -11.14
C TYR A 55 -6.06 -8.48 -10.28
N PHE A 56 -6.42 -7.82 -9.19
CA PHE A 56 -7.49 -8.28 -8.30
C PHE A 56 -8.86 -8.36 -9.01
N LEU A 57 -9.18 -7.39 -9.85
CA LEU A 57 -10.38 -7.43 -10.72
C LEU A 57 -10.37 -8.64 -11.63
N SER A 58 -9.22 -8.97 -12.25
CA SER A 58 -9.09 -10.14 -13.14
C SER A 58 -9.29 -11.48 -12.41
N LYS A 59 -9.12 -11.49 -11.09
CA LYS A 59 -9.36 -12.64 -10.22
C LYS A 59 -10.78 -12.69 -9.64
N GLY A 60 -11.65 -11.74 -10.02
CA GLY A 60 -13.06 -11.72 -9.61
C GLY A 60 -13.33 -11.05 -8.26
N TYR A 61 -12.38 -10.29 -7.73
CA TYR A 61 -12.56 -9.51 -6.50
C TYR A 61 -13.28 -8.18 -6.77
N GLN A 62 -13.98 -7.66 -5.78
CA GLN A 62 -14.52 -6.30 -5.81
C GLN A 62 -13.42 -5.33 -5.40
N VAL A 63 -13.06 -4.38 -6.27
CA VAL A 63 -11.95 -3.47 -6.00
C VAL A 63 -12.42 -2.02 -5.95
N GLU A 64 -12.07 -1.34 -4.88
CA GLU A 64 -12.05 0.11 -4.77
C GLU A 64 -10.58 0.54 -4.73
N ALA A 65 -10.24 1.66 -5.36
CA ALA A 65 -8.87 2.12 -5.44
C ALA A 65 -8.78 3.63 -5.18
N CYS A 66 -7.68 4.05 -4.56
CA CYS A 66 -7.39 5.46 -4.37
C CYS A 66 -5.90 5.76 -4.51
N ASP A 67 -5.60 7.00 -4.87
CA ASP A 67 -4.26 7.57 -4.85
C ASP A 67 -4.32 9.07 -4.53
N GLY A 68 -3.26 9.62 -3.94
CA GLY A 68 -3.18 11.04 -3.64
C GLY A 68 -2.83 11.90 -4.85
N SER A 69 -2.14 11.34 -5.85
CA SER A 69 -1.73 12.02 -7.07
C SER A 69 -2.85 12.02 -8.10
N GLU A 70 -3.25 13.20 -8.56
CA GLU A 70 -4.27 13.36 -9.61
C GLU A 70 -3.87 12.64 -10.90
N GLU A 71 -2.61 12.72 -11.30
CA GLU A 71 -2.12 12.07 -12.52
C GLU A 71 -2.10 10.54 -12.39
N MET A 72 -1.74 10.01 -11.20
CA MET A 72 -1.85 8.56 -10.94
C MET A 72 -3.31 8.10 -10.97
N VAL A 73 -4.23 8.85 -10.41
CA VAL A 73 -5.69 8.56 -10.48
C VAL A 73 -6.16 8.45 -11.93
N LYS A 74 -5.76 9.38 -12.81
CA LYS A 74 -6.11 9.34 -14.25
C LYS A 74 -5.56 8.08 -14.93
N ILE A 75 -4.31 7.73 -14.64
CA ILE A 75 -3.66 6.54 -15.21
C ILE A 75 -4.31 5.26 -14.67
N ALA A 76 -4.46 5.15 -13.36
CA ALA A 76 -5.04 3.97 -12.71
C ALA A 76 -6.48 3.71 -13.15
N THR A 77 -7.28 4.77 -13.34
CA THR A 77 -8.66 4.67 -13.87
C THR A 77 -8.66 4.00 -15.25
N LYS A 78 -7.73 4.38 -16.13
CA LYS A 78 -7.61 3.76 -17.46
C LYS A 78 -7.10 2.32 -17.38
N THR A 79 -6.10 2.09 -16.52
CA THR A 79 -5.44 0.78 -16.37
C THR A 79 -6.36 -0.28 -15.77
N ALA A 80 -7.06 0.07 -14.70
CA ALA A 80 -7.93 -0.86 -13.97
C ALA A 80 -9.36 -0.93 -14.56
N GLY A 81 -9.79 0.09 -15.31
CA GLY A 81 -11.14 0.16 -15.86
C GLY A 81 -12.23 0.44 -14.83
N ILE A 82 -11.87 0.99 -13.67
CA ILE A 82 -12.78 1.40 -12.60
C ILE A 82 -12.54 2.85 -12.22
N ALA A 83 -13.51 3.49 -11.58
CA ALA A 83 -13.30 4.80 -10.98
C ALA A 83 -12.30 4.72 -9.82
N VAL A 84 -11.22 5.51 -9.89
CA VAL A 84 -10.23 5.64 -8.81
C VAL A 84 -10.47 6.95 -8.08
N LYS A 85 -10.54 6.90 -6.75
CA LYS A 85 -10.76 8.09 -5.92
C LYS A 85 -9.45 8.83 -5.69
N GLN A 86 -9.41 10.13 -5.96
CA GLN A 86 -8.32 10.96 -5.45
C GLN A 86 -8.52 11.12 -3.93
N MET A 87 -7.58 10.62 -3.14
CA MET A 87 -7.70 10.60 -1.68
C MET A 87 -6.32 10.49 -1.04
N LEU A 88 -6.04 11.36 -0.08
CA LEU A 88 -4.87 11.26 0.77
C LEU A 88 -5.05 10.15 1.83
N PHE A 89 -3.95 9.63 2.36
CA PHE A 89 -4.03 8.57 3.39
C PHE A 89 -4.76 9.02 4.66
N GLU A 90 -4.64 10.29 5.01
CA GLU A 90 -5.29 10.90 6.17
C GLU A 90 -6.82 11.06 6.00
N GLU A 91 -7.35 10.88 4.81
CA GLU A 91 -8.77 11.06 4.49
C GLU A 91 -9.57 9.75 4.51
N LEU A 92 -8.91 8.60 4.73
CA LEU A 92 -9.62 7.32 4.87
C LEU A 92 -10.53 7.36 6.11
N ASP A 93 -11.85 7.33 5.89
CA ASP A 93 -12.86 7.46 6.94
C ASP A 93 -13.90 6.32 6.94
N GLU A 94 -13.65 5.27 6.21
CA GLU A 94 -14.52 4.10 6.13
C GLU A 94 -14.50 3.30 7.45
N THR A 95 -15.58 2.56 7.71
CA THR A 95 -15.71 1.69 8.90
C THR A 95 -16.16 0.30 8.46
N ALA A 96 -15.38 -0.72 8.83
CA ALA A 96 -15.66 -2.14 8.60
C ALA A 96 -16.19 -2.43 7.17
N ARG A 97 -15.58 -1.80 6.17
CA ARG A 97 -16.02 -1.85 4.79
C ARG A 97 -15.31 -2.93 3.98
N TYR A 98 -13.99 -3.12 4.20
CA TYR A 98 -13.14 -3.94 3.36
C TYR A 98 -12.81 -5.27 4.01
N ASP A 99 -12.83 -6.34 3.22
CA ASP A 99 -12.32 -7.66 3.62
C ASP A 99 -10.78 -7.68 3.58
N GLY A 100 -10.20 -6.90 2.65
CA GLY A 100 -8.76 -6.70 2.54
C GLY A 100 -8.41 -5.27 2.16
N ILE A 101 -7.28 -4.77 2.68
CA ILE A 101 -6.67 -3.51 2.26
C ILE A 101 -5.25 -3.80 1.79
N PHE A 102 -4.91 -3.37 0.58
CA PHE A 102 -3.60 -3.58 -0.03
C PHE A 102 -2.86 -2.24 -0.13
N ALA A 103 -1.87 -2.02 0.73
CA ALA A 103 -1.05 -0.81 0.79
C ALA A 103 0.39 -1.11 0.33
N CYS A 104 0.53 -1.44 -0.96
CA CYS A 104 1.80 -1.85 -1.55
C CYS A 104 2.68 -0.64 -1.89
N ALA A 105 3.82 -0.53 -1.22
CA ALA A 105 4.81 0.53 -1.47
C ALA A 105 4.19 1.95 -1.49
N SER A 106 3.17 2.18 -0.68
CA SER A 106 2.37 3.41 -0.67
C SER A 106 2.53 4.20 0.64
N ILE A 107 2.12 3.67 1.78
CA ILE A 107 2.18 4.37 3.07
C ILE A 107 3.60 4.58 3.61
N LEU A 108 4.62 4.00 2.97
CA LEU A 108 6.02 4.28 3.24
C LEU A 108 6.42 5.76 2.98
N HIS A 109 5.56 6.52 2.31
CA HIS A 109 5.74 7.96 2.08
C HIS A 109 5.16 8.84 3.20
N VAL A 110 4.66 8.23 4.26
CA VAL A 110 4.14 8.90 5.46
C VAL A 110 5.26 8.95 6.52
N PRO A 111 5.53 10.10 7.16
CA PRO A 111 6.47 10.18 8.27
C PRO A 111 6.14 9.19 9.38
N SER A 112 7.16 8.59 10.01
CA SER A 112 6.99 7.55 11.05
C SER A 112 6.08 7.98 12.18
N LYS A 113 6.16 9.26 12.60
CA LYS A 113 5.31 9.85 13.64
C LYS A 113 3.81 9.92 13.27
N ALA A 114 3.48 9.89 11.98
CA ALA A 114 2.10 9.95 11.48
C ALA A 114 1.56 8.55 11.14
N LEU A 115 2.41 7.54 10.94
CA LEU A 115 1.99 6.16 10.63
C LEU A 115 1.02 5.57 11.66
N PRO A 116 1.14 5.80 12.99
CA PRO A 116 0.15 5.30 13.95
C PRO A 116 -1.28 5.76 13.64
N ASP A 117 -1.49 6.99 13.17
CA ASP A 117 -2.81 7.46 12.75
C ASP A 117 -3.31 6.73 11.50
N ILE A 118 -2.44 6.53 10.53
CA ILE A 118 -2.78 5.76 9.32
C ILE A 118 -3.19 4.33 9.68
N PHE A 119 -2.45 3.65 10.56
CA PHE A 119 -2.82 2.30 11.00
C PHE A 119 -4.14 2.25 11.79
N ARG A 120 -4.48 3.29 12.59
CA ARG A 120 -5.81 3.39 13.22
C ARG A 120 -6.92 3.49 12.17
N ARG A 121 -6.72 4.26 11.10
CA ARG A 121 -7.69 4.39 10.01
C ARG A 121 -7.85 3.08 9.24
N LEU A 122 -6.74 2.41 8.92
CA LEU A 122 -6.76 1.08 8.29
C LEU A 122 -7.53 0.08 9.15
N LYS A 123 -7.28 0.06 10.47
CA LYS A 123 -7.95 -0.83 11.41
C LYS A 123 -9.46 -0.57 11.51
N ARG A 124 -9.86 0.70 11.45
CA ARG A 124 -11.28 1.06 11.41
C ARG A 124 -11.94 0.66 10.08
N ALA A 125 -11.23 0.81 8.96
CA ALA A 125 -11.77 0.57 7.62
C ALA A 125 -11.87 -0.91 7.27
N VAL A 126 -10.96 -1.75 7.77
CA VAL A 126 -11.00 -3.19 7.57
C VAL A 126 -12.07 -3.84 8.46
N LYS A 127 -12.73 -4.90 7.99
CA LYS A 127 -13.65 -5.70 8.79
C LYS A 127 -12.93 -6.45 9.92
N LYS A 128 -13.68 -6.92 10.91
CA LYS A 128 -13.13 -7.60 12.10
C LYS A 128 -12.17 -8.74 11.76
N ASP A 129 -12.48 -9.55 10.77
CA ASP A 129 -11.68 -10.71 10.35
C ASP A 129 -10.92 -10.43 9.04
N GLY A 130 -10.89 -9.18 8.61
CA GLY A 130 -10.21 -8.75 7.40
C GLY A 130 -8.72 -8.54 7.63
N ILE A 131 -7.99 -8.37 6.54
CA ILE A 131 -6.54 -8.27 6.55
C ILE A 131 -6.04 -6.98 5.90
N VAL A 132 -4.86 -6.55 6.30
CA VAL A 132 -4.15 -5.42 5.70
C VAL A 132 -2.76 -5.87 5.26
N TYR A 133 -2.45 -5.76 3.97
CA TYR A 133 -1.08 -5.89 3.48
C TYR A 133 -0.40 -4.54 3.45
N VAL A 134 0.83 -4.50 3.93
CA VAL A 134 1.69 -3.32 3.85
C VAL A 134 3.09 -3.70 3.37
N SER A 135 3.77 -2.79 2.67
CA SER A 135 5.18 -2.96 2.37
C SER A 135 5.98 -1.67 2.52
N PHE A 136 7.18 -1.81 3.05
CA PHE A 136 8.14 -0.73 3.27
C PHE A 136 9.49 -1.12 2.71
N LYS A 137 10.33 -0.16 2.36
CA LYS A 137 11.75 -0.46 2.18
C LYS A 137 12.33 -0.96 3.48
N TYR A 138 13.18 -1.99 3.39
CA TYR A 138 13.79 -2.59 4.57
C TYR A 138 14.95 -1.73 5.07
N GLY A 139 14.88 -1.28 6.32
CA GLY A 139 15.92 -0.47 6.94
C GLY A 139 15.39 0.47 8.01
N THR A 140 16.16 1.50 8.32
CA THR A 140 15.85 2.49 9.38
C THR A 140 15.94 3.93 8.88
N PHE A 141 16.07 4.12 7.57
CA PHE A 141 16.16 5.45 6.99
C PHE A 141 14.79 6.15 7.05
N GLU A 142 14.81 7.43 7.44
CA GLU A 142 13.65 8.30 7.32
C GLU A 142 14.10 9.66 6.75
N GLY A 143 13.42 10.10 5.68
CA GLY A 143 13.74 11.37 5.02
C GLY A 143 13.45 11.36 3.52
N GLU A 144 13.97 12.37 2.83
CA GLU A 144 13.80 12.51 1.39
C GLU A 144 14.88 11.76 0.60
N ARG A 145 14.46 11.01 -0.43
CA ARG A 145 15.30 10.37 -1.43
C ARG A 145 14.69 10.54 -2.82
N ASN A 146 15.47 11.03 -3.78
CA ASN A 146 15.03 11.15 -5.17
C ASN A 146 13.67 11.88 -5.33
N GLY A 147 13.48 12.97 -4.58
CA GLY A 147 12.27 13.80 -4.64
C GLY A 147 11.03 13.23 -3.94
N ARG A 148 11.18 12.18 -3.14
CA ARG A 148 10.10 11.56 -2.35
C ARG A 148 10.54 11.33 -0.92
N TYR A 149 9.63 11.47 0.01
CA TYR A 149 9.83 11.08 1.40
C TYR A 149 9.71 9.57 1.56
N PHE A 150 10.56 8.98 2.39
CA PHE A 150 10.54 7.56 2.74
C PHE A 150 10.68 7.36 4.24
N THR A 151 9.92 6.41 4.75
CA THR A 151 10.10 5.79 6.06
C THR A 151 10.39 4.32 5.81
N ASP A 152 11.65 3.92 5.96
CA ASP A 152 12.07 2.54 5.85
C ASP A 152 11.81 1.85 7.20
N LEU A 153 11.39 0.60 7.20
CA LEU A 153 11.10 -0.13 8.43
C LEU A 153 11.79 -1.49 8.46
N THR A 154 12.21 -1.88 9.66
CA THR A 154 12.49 -3.25 10.06
C THR A 154 11.24 -3.85 10.71
N GLU A 155 11.26 -5.16 11.00
CA GLU A 155 10.21 -5.86 11.72
C GLU A 155 9.92 -5.19 13.08
N GLU A 156 10.99 -4.85 13.80
CA GLU A 156 10.88 -4.15 15.09
C GLU A 156 10.27 -2.75 14.93
N GLY A 157 10.67 -2.01 13.88
CA GLY A 157 10.13 -0.69 13.56
C GLY A 157 8.63 -0.74 13.28
N LEU A 158 8.19 -1.71 12.47
CA LEU A 158 6.78 -1.93 12.20
C LEU A 158 6.01 -2.25 13.48
N GLN A 159 6.50 -3.18 14.32
CA GLN A 159 5.85 -3.56 15.57
C GLN A 159 5.68 -2.37 16.52
N LYS A 160 6.68 -1.50 16.65
CA LYS A 160 6.59 -0.27 17.44
C LYS A 160 5.46 0.65 16.96
N ILE A 161 5.33 0.81 15.65
CA ILE A 161 4.27 1.64 15.06
C ILE A 161 2.89 1.04 15.29
N LEU A 162 2.73 -0.28 15.09
CA LEU A 162 1.47 -0.97 15.34
C LEU A 162 1.03 -0.86 16.80
N THR A 163 1.96 -1.04 17.75
CA THR A 163 1.69 -0.85 19.17
C THR A 163 1.33 0.59 19.52
N ALA A 164 1.98 1.57 18.89
CA ALA A 164 1.64 2.99 19.09
C ALA A 164 0.28 3.38 18.48
N ALA A 165 -0.16 2.67 17.44
CA ALA A 165 -1.46 2.90 16.81
C ALA A 165 -2.63 2.50 17.73
N ASP A 166 -2.54 1.35 18.37
CA ASP A 166 -3.54 0.84 19.32
C ASP A 166 -2.83 -0.02 20.38
N PRO A 167 -2.44 0.59 21.51
CA PRO A 167 -1.68 -0.13 22.55
C PRO A 167 -2.44 -1.29 23.20
N ALA A 168 -3.77 -1.20 23.27
CA ALA A 168 -4.61 -2.23 23.90
C ALA A 168 -4.87 -3.42 22.95
N HIS A 169 -5.04 -3.14 21.66
CA HIS A 169 -5.40 -4.14 20.66
C HIS A 169 -4.63 -3.86 19.35
N PRO A 170 -3.30 -3.97 19.32
CA PRO A 170 -2.55 -3.71 18.08
C PRO A 170 -2.95 -4.71 16.99
N PHE A 171 -2.70 -4.37 15.74
CA PHE A 171 -2.72 -5.37 14.68
C PHE A 171 -1.78 -6.52 15.01
N VAL A 172 -2.24 -7.74 14.75
CA VAL A 172 -1.40 -8.95 14.81
C VAL A 172 -0.73 -9.14 13.45
N VAL A 173 0.57 -9.32 13.44
CA VAL A 173 1.31 -9.70 12.23
C VAL A 173 1.09 -11.21 12.00
N VAL A 174 0.25 -11.55 11.03
CA VAL A 174 -0.08 -12.95 10.72
C VAL A 174 0.86 -13.56 9.69
N ASP A 175 1.53 -12.72 8.90
CA ASP A 175 2.55 -13.15 7.94
C ASP A 175 3.54 -12.02 7.69
N GLN A 176 4.84 -12.36 7.56
CA GLN A 176 5.89 -11.36 7.33
C GLN A 176 7.07 -11.99 6.58
N TRP A 177 7.62 -11.25 5.61
CA TRP A 177 8.79 -11.71 4.85
C TRP A 177 9.59 -10.54 4.26
N ILE A 178 10.85 -10.84 3.94
CA ILE A 178 11.72 -9.92 3.20
C ILE A 178 11.78 -10.39 1.75
N SER A 179 11.61 -9.45 0.81
CA SER A 179 11.76 -9.70 -0.63
C SER A 179 12.79 -8.75 -1.25
N GLY A 180 13.31 -9.11 -2.43
CA GLY A 180 14.00 -8.17 -3.30
C GLY A 180 13.03 -7.24 -4.02
N ASP A 181 13.55 -6.18 -4.65
CA ASP A 181 12.76 -5.34 -5.54
C ASP A 181 12.45 -6.11 -6.83
N ALA A 182 11.19 -6.16 -7.21
CA ALA A 182 10.75 -6.89 -8.40
C ALA A 182 11.14 -6.21 -9.73
N ARG A 183 11.59 -4.96 -9.69
CA ARG A 183 12.02 -4.22 -10.89
C ARG A 183 13.41 -4.66 -11.34
N PRO A 184 13.66 -4.78 -12.66
CA PRO A 184 14.96 -5.13 -13.19
C PRO A 184 16.07 -4.19 -12.67
N GLY A 185 17.25 -4.76 -12.36
CA GLY A 185 18.43 -4.02 -11.92
C GLY A 185 18.38 -3.49 -10.48
N ARG A 186 17.38 -3.89 -9.67
CA ARG A 186 17.22 -3.45 -8.28
C ARG A 186 17.14 -4.59 -7.27
N ALA A 187 17.68 -5.75 -7.59
CA ALA A 187 17.60 -6.95 -6.74
C ALA A 187 18.20 -6.78 -5.33
N ASP A 188 19.16 -5.86 -5.18
CA ASP A 188 19.81 -5.56 -3.90
C ASP A 188 18.94 -4.73 -2.95
N GLU A 189 17.89 -4.08 -3.47
CA GLU A 189 16.95 -3.34 -2.66
C GLU A 189 15.97 -4.29 -1.98
N LYS A 190 15.95 -4.28 -0.66
CA LYS A 190 15.09 -5.16 0.15
C LYS A 190 13.80 -4.46 0.57
N TRP A 191 12.76 -5.26 0.71
CA TRP A 191 11.42 -4.84 1.12
C TRP A 191 10.95 -5.67 2.29
N LEU A 192 10.47 -5.00 3.34
CA LEU A 192 9.65 -5.61 4.38
C LEU A 192 8.23 -5.70 3.86
N ASN A 193 7.65 -6.88 3.94
CA ASN A 193 6.25 -7.15 3.60
C ASN A 193 5.57 -7.73 4.83
N ALA A 194 4.34 -7.32 5.10
CA ALA A 194 3.56 -7.87 6.20
C ALA A 194 2.07 -7.96 5.87
N ILE A 195 1.43 -9.01 6.36
CA ILE A 195 -0.02 -9.16 6.43
C ILE A 195 -0.43 -9.05 7.89
N LEU A 196 -1.36 -8.16 8.14
CA LEU A 196 -1.84 -7.77 9.46
C LEU A 196 -3.32 -8.13 9.61
N GLN A 197 -3.72 -8.55 10.82
CA GLN A 197 -5.10 -8.82 11.18
C GLN A 197 -5.48 -8.14 12.49
#